data_7217e9333700c22b7e413367b12661f0
#
_entry.id   7217e9333700c22b7e413367b12661f0
#
_cell.length_a   1.000
_cell.length_b   1.000
_cell.length_c   1.000
_cell.angle_alpha   90.00
_cell.angle_beta   90.00
_cell.angle_gamma   90.00
#
_symmetry.space_group_name_H-M   'P 1'
#
loop_
_entity.id
_entity.type
_entity.pdbx_description
1 polymer ?
#
loop_
_entity_poly.entity_id
_entity_poly.type
_entity_poly.pdbx_seq_one_letter_code
_entity_poly.pdbx_strand_id
1 'polypeptide(L)'
;GYGAALRFHRQHVGKRTMRKLQRGGYSVQAEIDLHGMTVDEARPRLADFINYSASQGKYCVRVVHGKGLGSGDRGPVLKNAVNRWLRKWDCVLAFVSTRQVDGGTGAVYVLLQRT
;
A
#
# COMPACT_ATOMS: atom_id res chain seq x y z
N GLY A 1 10.21 -11.35 -3.39
CA GLY A 1 10.11 -11.82 -4.77
C GLY A 1 8.91 -11.23 -5.50
N TYR A 2 8.80 -11.54 -6.78
CA TYR A 2 7.75 -10.96 -7.63
C TYR A 2 6.34 -11.29 -7.14
N GLY A 3 6.10 -12.50 -6.72
CA GLY A 3 4.78 -12.96 -6.35
C GLY A 3 4.47 -12.88 -4.87
N ALA A 4 5.39 -12.38 -4.05
CA ALA A 4 5.21 -12.38 -2.62
C ALA A 4 4.13 -11.39 -2.19
N ALA A 5 3.21 -11.83 -1.33
CA ALA A 5 2.22 -10.95 -0.73
C ALA A 5 2.89 -10.12 0.38
N LEU A 6 2.45 -8.88 0.49
CA LEU A 6 2.86 -7.99 1.58
C LEU A 6 1.81 -8.03 2.68
N ARG A 7 2.24 -7.92 3.93
CA ARG A 7 1.34 -7.86 5.08
C ARG A 7 2.06 -7.20 6.24
N PHE A 8 1.42 -6.19 6.82
CA PHE A 8 1.95 -5.47 7.98
C PHE A 8 0.82 -4.88 8.78
N HIS A 9 0.97 -4.85 10.09
CA HIS A 9 0.07 -4.09 10.95
C HIS A 9 0.79 -3.65 12.22
N ARG A 10 0.37 -2.51 12.75
CA ARG A 10 0.81 -2.07 14.07
C ARG A 10 0.26 -3.03 15.12
N GLN A 11 0.90 -3.08 16.28
CA GLN A 11 0.56 -4.02 17.34
C GLN A 11 -0.90 -3.91 17.80
N HIS A 12 -1.45 -2.69 17.82
CA HIS A 12 -2.81 -2.45 18.29
C HIS A 12 -3.90 -2.79 17.24
N VAL A 13 -3.51 -3.09 16.02
CA VAL A 13 -4.46 -3.48 14.97
C VAL A 13 -4.76 -4.96 15.09
N GLY A 14 -6.02 -5.30 15.39
CA GLY A 14 -6.41 -6.67 15.70
C GLY A 14 -6.62 -7.55 14.48
N LYS A 15 -6.74 -8.84 14.74
CA LYS A 15 -6.90 -9.87 13.71
C LYS A 15 -8.17 -9.66 12.87
N ARG A 16 -9.25 -9.22 13.50
CA ARG A 16 -10.52 -8.99 12.82
C ARG A 16 -10.40 -7.90 11.77
N THR A 17 -9.73 -6.80 12.12
CA THR A 17 -9.45 -5.71 11.19
C THR A 17 -8.61 -6.19 10.02
N MET A 18 -7.57 -6.97 10.30
CA MET A 18 -6.70 -7.50 9.25
C MET A 18 -7.44 -8.45 8.31
N ARG A 19 -8.30 -9.31 8.84
CA ARG A 19 -9.12 -10.19 8.00
C ARG A 19 -10.05 -9.39 7.09
N LYS A 20 -10.68 -8.34 7.64
CA LYS A 20 -11.55 -7.48 6.84
C LYS A 20 -10.76 -6.76 5.76
N LEU A 21 -9.58 -6.24 6.10
CA LEU A 21 -8.71 -5.58 5.12
C LEU A 21 -8.32 -6.55 4.00
N GLN A 22 -7.90 -7.74 4.36
CA GLN A 22 -7.43 -8.73 3.39
C GLN A 22 -8.52 -9.15 2.40
N ARG A 23 -9.77 -9.26 2.84
CA ARG A 23 -10.87 -9.63 1.95
C ARG A 23 -11.46 -8.45 1.19
N GLY A 24 -10.88 -7.25 1.30
CA GLY A 24 -11.39 -6.06 0.60
C GLY A 24 -12.67 -5.51 1.21
N GLY A 25 -12.86 -5.68 2.52
CA GLY A 25 -14.08 -5.31 3.22
C GLY A 25 -14.22 -3.82 3.55
N TYR A 26 -13.16 -3.03 3.34
CA TYR A 26 -13.23 -1.57 3.53
C TYR A 26 -13.38 -0.88 2.18
N SER A 27 -14.17 0.18 2.12
CA SER A 27 -14.26 1.02 0.93
C SER A 27 -12.92 1.68 0.66
N VAL A 28 -12.43 1.57 -0.57
CA VAL A 28 -11.21 2.27 -1.01
C VAL A 28 -11.60 3.71 -1.33
N GLN A 29 -11.12 4.65 -0.54
CA GLN A 29 -11.53 6.06 -0.61
C GLN A 29 -10.61 6.90 -1.49
N ALA A 30 -9.43 6.41 -1.81
CA ALA A 30 -8.48 7.06 -2.72
C ALA A 30 -7.49 6.04 -3.23
N GLU A 31 -6.84 6.36 -4.34
CA GLU A 31 -5.92 5.44 -5.00
C GLU A 31 -4.77 6.21 -5.60
N ILE A 32 -3.57 5.62 -5.58
CA ILE A 32 -2.41 6.13 -6.30
C ILE A 32 -1.77 4.99 -7.08
N ASP A 33 -1.38 5.27 -8.30
CA ASP A 33 -0.70 4.30 -9.16
C ASP A 33 0.74 4.75 -9.37
N LEU A 34 1.68 3.98 -8.85
CA LEU A 34 3.10 4.26 -8.91
C LEU A 34 3.84 3.37 -9.91
N HIS A 35 3.11 2.44 -10.58
CA HIS A 35 3.80 1.45 -11.41
C HIS A 35 4.66 2.12 -12.47
N GLY A 36 5.83 1.56 -12.71
CA GLY A 36 6.77 2.10 -13.70
C GLY A 36 7.62 3.28 -13.22
N MET A 37 7.31 3.86 -12.06
CA MET A 37 8.10 4.94 -11.52
C MET A 37 9.42 4.44 -10.94
N THR A 38 10.43 5.30 -10.95
CA THR A 38 11.64 5.05 -10.18
C THR A 38 11.34 5.26 -8.70
N VAL A 39 12.21 4.74 -7.83
CA VAL A 39 12.10 4.94 -6.38
C VAL A 39 12.12 6.44 -6.05
N ASP A 40 12.99 7.19 -6.68
CA ASP A 40 13.11 8.64 -6.44
C ASP A 40 11.87 9.42 -6.84
N GLU A 41 11.20 9.00 -7.92
CA GLU A 41 9.94 9.61 -8.35
C GLU A 41 8.79 9.22 -7.43
N ALA A 42 8.74 7.95 -7.04
CA ALA A 42 7.60 7.41 -6.30
C ALA A 42 7.53 7.90 -4.87
N ARG A 43 8.67 8.06 -4.19
CA ARG A 43 8.69 8.37 -2.77
C ARG A 43 7.96 9.66 -2.40
N PRO A 44 8.28 10.82 -3.01
CA PRO A 44 7.56 12.05 -2.67
C PRO A 44 6.09 11.99 -3.03
N ARG A 45 5.75 11.33 -4.14
CA ARG A 45 4.35 11.20 -4.56
C ARG A 45 3.54 10.37 -3.58
N LEU A 46 4.10 9.25 -3.12
CA LEU A 46 3.42 8.41 -2.16
C LEU A 46 3.31 9.11 -0.80
N ALA A 47 4.38 9.77 -0.34
CA ALA A 47 4.35 10.49 0.92
C ALA A 47 3.26 11.57 0.92
N ASP A 48 3.17 12.36 -0.13
CA ASP A 48 2.14 13.40 -0.26
C ASP A 48 0.74 12.79 -0.28
N PHE A 49 0.57 11.71 -1.03
CA PHE A 49 -0.71 11.01 -1.12
C PHE A 49 -1.18 10.49 0.24
N ILE A 50 -0.29 9.82 0.96
CA ILE A 50 -0.60 9.24 2.28
C ILE A 50 -0.93 10.34 3.28
N ASN A 51 -0.10 11.39 3.33
CA ASN A 51 -0.30 12.50 4.26
C ASN A 51 -1.61 13.24 3.98
N TYR A 52 -1.88 13.52 2.72
CA TYR A 52 -3.12 14.20 2.34
C TYR A 52 -4.34 13.34 2.67
N SER A 53 -4.30 12.06 2.32
CA SER A 53 -5.40 11.13 2.60
C SER A 53 -5.69 11.04 4.09
N ALA A 54 -4.65 10.92 4.91
CA ALA A 54 -4.80 10.88 6.37
C ALA A 54 -5.38 12.19 6.90
N SER A 55 -4.96 13.34 6.37
CA SER A 55 -5.49 14.65 6.78
C SER A 55 -6.97 14.81 6.43
N GLN A 56 -7.42 14.15 5.38
CA GLN A 56 -8.83 14.18 4.95
C GLN A 56 -9.67 13.11 5.65
N GLY A 57 -9.10 12.36 6.57
CA GLY A 57 -9.82 11.33 7.31
C GLY A 57 -10.15 10.09 6.49
N LYS A 58 -9.46 9.85 5.39
CA LYS A 58 -9.65 8.64 4.59
C LYS A 58 -9.04 7.46 5.32
N TYR A 59 -9.86 6.44 5.57
CA TYR A 59 -9.44 5.31 6.39
C TYR A 59 -8.75 4.21 5.59
N CYS A 60 -9.18 3.97 4.36
CA CYS A 60 -8.60 2.92 3.50
C CYS A 60 -8.29 3.49 2.13
N VAL A 61 -7.06 3.29 1.67
CA VAL A 61 -6.62 3.71 0.34
C VAL A 61 -5.94 2.54 -0.36
N ARG A 62 -5.80 2.63 -1.68
CA ARG A 62 -5.10 1.62 -2.46
C ARG A 62 -3.86 2.22 -3.09
N VAL A 63 -2.73 1.50 -2.99
CA VAL A 63 -1.45 1.89 -3.59
C VAL A 63 -1.05 0.81 -4.59
N VAL A 64 -0.91 1.17 -5.85
CA VAL A 64 -0.47 0.27 -6.91
C VAL A 64 1.01 0.50 -7.16
N HIS A 65 1.83 -0.50 -6.90
CA HIS A 65 3.29 -0.44 -7.15
C HIS A 65 3.71 -1.28 -8.36
N GLY A 66 2.81 -2.13 -8.84
CA GLY A 66 3.07 -3.02 -9.97
C GLY A 66 3.66 -4.35 -9.53
N LYS A 67 3.57 -5.33 -10.42
CA LYS A 67 4.11 -6.67 -10.16
C LYS A 67 5.56 -6.82 -10.60
N GLY A 68 6.08 -5.85 -11.33
CA GLY A 68 7.44 -5.90 -11.86
C GLY A 68 7.58 -6.67 -13.17
N LEU A 69 6.47 -7.18 -13.71
CA LEU A 69 6.50 -7.94 -14.95
C LEU A 69 6.85 -7.00 -16.11
N GLY A 70 7.87 -7.37 -16.90
CA GLY A 70 8.27 -6.61 -18.09
C GLY A 70 9.13 -5.39 -17.80
N SER A 71 9.42 -5.07 -16.54
CA SER A 71 10.27 -3.94 -16.18
C SER A 71 11.63 -4.35 -15.62
N GLY A 72 12.05 -5.58 -15.88
CA GLY A 72 13.30 -6.10 -15.36
C GLY A 72 13.33 -6.08 -13.84
N ASP A 73 14.37 -5.51 -13.27
CA ASP A 73 14.57 -5.53 -11.82
C ASP A 73 13.85 -4.41 -11.08
N ARG A 74 13.24 -3.45 -11.79
CA ARG A 74 12.65 -2.27 -11.14
C ARG A 74 11.36 -2.58 -10.39
N GLY A 75 10.56 -3.51 -10.87
CA GLY A 75 9.28 -3.86 -10.25
C GLY A 75 9.44 -4.29 -8.80
N PRO A 76 10.28 -5.31 -8.50
CA PRO A 76 10.52 -5.70 -7.12
C PRO A 76 11.16 -4.60 -6.29
N VAL A 77 12.01 -3.77 -6.90
CA VAL A 77 12.68 -2.66 -6.19
C VAL A 77 11.63 -1.67 -5.70
N LEU A 78 10.68 -1.28 -6.55
CA LEU A 78 9.62 -0.35 -6.15
C LEU A 78 8.69 -0.96 -5.09
N LYS A 79 8.27 -2.20 -5.29
CA LYS A 79 7.45 -2.92 -4.31
C LYS A 79 8.14 -2.98 -2.95
N ASN A 80 9.43 -3.30 -2.93
CA ASN A 80 10.20 -3.39 -1.69
C ASN A 80 10.34 -2.02 -1.03
N ALA A 81 10.54 -0.97 -1.83
CA ALA A 81 10.61 0.40 -1.30
C ALA A 81 9.29 0.83 -0.67
N VAL A 82 8.17 0.59 -1.34
CA VAL A 82 6.83 0.90 -0.81
C VAL A 82 6.60 0.16 0.52
N ASN A 83 6.97 -1.11 0.58
CA ASN A 83 6.87 -1.90 1.81
C ASN A 83 7.65 -1.25 2.96
N ARG A 84 8.88 -0.81 2.70
CA ARG A 84 9.70 -0.14 3.73
C ARG A 84 9.11 1.20 4.15
N TRP A 85 8.69 2.03 3.20
CA TRP A 85 8.17 3.37 3.50
C TRP A 85 6.89 3.30 4.31
N LEU A 86 5.93 2.50 3.89
CA LEU A 86 4.65 2.39 4.59
C LEU A 86 4.82 1.91 6.04
N ARG A 87 5.79 1.05 6.31
CA ARG A 87 6.07 0.58 7.66
C ARG A 87 6.60 1.70 8.58
N LYS A 88 7.26 2.69 7.99
CA LYS A 88 7.92 3.78 8.75
C LYS A 88 7.00 4.97 9.02
N TRP A 89 6.00 5.19 8.17
CA TRP A 89 5.15 6.38 8.30
C TRP A 89 4.07 6.13 9.35
N ASP A 90 4.08 6.97 10.41
CA ASP A 90 3.27 6.75 11.61
C ASP A 90 1.77 6.69 11.37
N CYS A 91 1.26 7.40 10.37
CA CYS A 91 -0.18 7.38 10.08
C CYS A 91 -0.63 6.07 9.38
N VAL A 92 0.30 5.23 8.95
CA VAL A 92 -0.04 3.94 8.36
C VAL A 92 -0.28 2.94 9.49
N LEU A 93 -1.50 2.44 9.60
CA LEU A 93 -1.88 1.47 10.63
C LEU A 93 -1.59 0.04 10.20
N ALA A 94 -1.82 -0.26 8.92
CA ALA A 94 -1.70 -1.61 8.39
C ALA A 94 -1.73 -1.55 6.87
N PHE A 95 -1.18 -2.59 6.23
CA PHE A 95 -1.39 -2.78 4.79
C PHE A 95 -1.28 -4.26 4.45
N VAL A 96 -1.92 -4.65 3.36
CA VAL A 96 -1.93 -6.03 2.88
C VAL A 96 -2.12 -6.03 1.37
N SER A 97 -1.46 -6.97 0.68
CA SER A 97 -1.67 -7.15 -0.77
C SER A 97 -3.15 -7.34 -1.07
N THR A 98 -3.61 -6.72 -2.16
CA THR A 98 -5.02 -6.69 -2.51
C THR A 98 -5.52 -8.04 -3.05
N ARG A 99 -6.85 -8.16 -3.12
CA ARG A 99 -7.47 -9.26 -3.88
C ARG A 99 -7.03 -9.17 -5.34
N GLN A 100 -7.10 -10.30 -6.04
CA GLN A 100 -6.73 -10.37 -7.46
C GLN A 100 -7.45 -9.32 -8.30
N VAL A 101 -8.73 -9.12 -8.02
CA VAL A 101 -9.57 -8.16 -8.75
C VAL A 101 -9.10 -6.70 -8.56
N ASP A 102 -8.38 -6.41 -7.48
CA ASP A 102 -7.89 -5.07 -7.15
C ASP A 102 -6.37 -4.91 -7.35
N GLY A 103 -5.74 -5.86 -8.05
CA GLY A 103 -4.32 -5.78 -8.39
C GLY A 103 -3.45 -6.91 -7.85
N GLY A 104 -3.98 -7.74 -6.95
CA GLY A 104 -3.23 -8.87 -6.41
C GLY A 104 -1.96 -8.44 -5.70
N THR A 105 -0.85 -9.08 -6.04
CA THR A 105 0.47 -8.77 -5.44
C THR A 105 1.11 -7.52 -6.01
N GLY A 106 0.47 -6.84 -6.95
CA GLY A 106 0.92 -5.56 -7.51
C GLY A 106 0.36 -4.34 -6.81
N ALA A 107 -0.45 -4.52 -5.76
CA ALA A 107 -1.09 -3.41 -5.05
C ALA A 107 -1.32 -3.78 -3.58
N VAL A 108 -1.52 -2.76 -2.75
CA VAL A 108 -1.84 -2.94 -1.33
C VAL A 108 -3.05 -2.08 -0.95
N TYR A 109 -3.89 -2.62 -0.07
CA TYR A 109 -4.83 -1.82 0.72
C TYR A 109 -4.07 -1.28 1.92
N VAL A 110 -4.26 -0.01 2.22
CA VAL A 110 -3.57 0.65 3.34
C VAL A 110 -4.60 1.28 4.25
N LEU A 111 -4.54 0.96 5.54
CA LEU A 111 -5.35 1.61 6.55
C LEU A 111 -4.57 2.77 7.17
N LEU A 112 -5.22 3.90 7.30
CA LEU A 112 -4.62 5.14 7.76
C LEU A 112 -5.29 5.62 9.04
N GLN A 113 -4.49 6.21 9.90
CA GLN A 113 -4.98 6.96 11.06
C GLN A 113 -5.13 8.42 10.65
N ARG A 114 -6.27 9.02 10.99
CA ARG A 114 -6.50 10.44 10.74
C ARG A 114 -5.44 11.28 11.46
N THR A 115 -4.91 12.25 10.75
CA THR A 115 -3.92 13.16 11.33
C THR A 115 -4.44 14.59 11.47
#